data_54c3b6ca0b23f50c62af219e4ccc7a5a
#
_entry.id   54c3b6ca0b23f50c62af219e4ccc7a5a
#
_cell.length_a   1.000
_cell.length_b   1.000
_cell.length_c   1.000
_cell.angle_alpha   90.00
_cell.angle_beta   90.00
_cell.angle_gamma   90.00
#
_symmetry.space_group_name_H-M   'P 1'
#
loop_
_entity.id
_entity.type
_entity.pdbx_description
1 polymer ?
#
loop_
_entity_poly.entity_id
_entity_poly.type
_entity_poly.pdbx_seq_one_letter_code
_entity_poly.pdbx_strand_id
1 'polypeptide(L)'
;MTLREMNMGEMDSPNEYDFLKIAIQRGLVTEQDEIAQFKRIESGRKGENAFAEIIKQFAQENWLFKRNLWLHDFSDFECDYLLITTHCVYVFEIKNYFGKFEYRNGQCKSRGVAITYNPVNQAHNATIHLRNLLGGVPVKGVLVFVGEHNQVVIHDDIDYIDILCRNDVYQYIQDIISEEKQSAIRIDTQSIISKLRNQTINNPYAIEPFASADMTEENSGIFCDRCGAILTMTRKIYINCQCGFEEYREHLIIRSACEYSLLTYGTNFTVSAIHNFLGNVLSRNYLKSILQKYFTELPSQKILTFKNSSQNNVNQIVFDKPNRIILHQNRSYQ
;
A
#
# COMPACT_ATOMS: atom_id res chain seq x y z
N MET A 1 20.62 -8.32 -6.31
CA MET A 1 19.59 -8.69 -7.32
C MET A 1 18.30 -8.00 -6.93
N THR A 2 17.54 -7.52 -7.89
CA THR A 2 16.32 -6.76 -7.58
C THR A 2 15.11 -7.59 -7.98
N LEU A 3 14.27 -7.93 -7.01
CA LEU A 3 12.96 -8.54 -7.24
C LEU A 3 12.11 -7.60 -8.10
N ARG A 4 11.44 -8.12 -9.14
CA ARG A 4 10.65 -7.30 -10.07
C ARG A 4 9.19 -7.30 -9.66
N GLU A 5 8.65 -6.12 -9.45
CA GLU A 5 7.21 -5.94 -9.26
C GLU A 5 6.47 -6.04 -10.59
N MET A 6 5.37 -6.80 -10.59
CA MET A 6 4.49 -6.92 -11.76
C MET A 6 3.72 -5.62 -11.98
N ASN A 7 3.76 -5.11 -13.21
CA ASN A 7 2.87 -4.04 -13.61
C ASN A 7 1.49 -4.62 -13.96
N MET A 8 0.49 -4.34 -13.13
CA MET A 8 -0.89 -4.82 -13.30
C MET A 8 -1.83 -3.79 -13.93
N GLY A 9 -1.31 -2.67 -14.41
CA GLY A 9 -2.07 -1.51 -14.88
C GLY A 9 -2.22 -0.45 -13.80
N GLU A 10 -2.80 0.69 -14.17
CA GLU A 10 -3.16 1.74 -13.21
C GLU A 10 -4.44 1.32 -12.48
N MET A 11 -4.42 1.35 -11.15
CA MET A 11 -5.60 1.17 -10.32
C MET A 11 -6.17 2.55 -9.98
N ASP A 12 -7.48 2.71 -10.12
CA ASP A 12 -8.14 4.00 -9.95
C ASP A 12 -8.33 4.41 -8.47
N SER A 13 -8.18 3.49 -7.54
CA SER A 13 -8.31 3.78 -6.11
C SER A 13 -6.96 4.05 -5.46
N PRO A 14 -6.84 5.09 -4.63
CA PRO A 14 -5.63 5.37 -3.89
C PRO A 14 -5.38 4.33 -2.80
N ASN A 15 -4.16 4.33 -2.26
CA ASN A 15 -3.81 3.48 -1.12
C ASN A 15 -4.61 3.89 0.12
N GLU A 16 -5.41 2.99 0.65
CA GLU A 16 -6.31 3.22 1.79
C GLU A 16 -5.56 3.73 3.03
N TYR A 17 -4.38 3.20 3.30
CA TYR A 17 -3.53 3.66 4.42
C TYR A 17 -3.15 5.14 4.29
N ASP A 18 -2.65 5.54 3.13
CA ASP A 18 -2.20 6.92 2.90
C ASP A 18 -3.41 7.87 2.92
N PHE A 19 -4.56 7.45 2.37
CA PHE A 19 -5.81 8.19 2.42
C PHE A 19 -6.26 8.43 3.87
N LEU A 20 -6.42 7.38 4.67
CA LEU A 20 -6.85 7.48 6.06
C LEU A 20 -5.85 8.25 6.93
N LYS A 21 -4.55 8.02 6.74
CA LYS A 21 -3.50 8.77 7.46
C LYS A 21 -3.71 10.27 7.28
N ILE A 22 -3.87 10.72 6.04
CA ILE A 22 -4.02 12.14 5.72
C ILE A 22 -5.38 12.67 6.21
N ALA A 23 -6.45 11.91 6.01
CA ALA A 23 -7.79 12.30 6.44
C ALA A 23 -7.87 12.47 7.96
N ILE A 24 -7.28 11.56 8.73
CA ILE A 24 -7.19 11.64 10.20
C ILE A 24 -6.31 12.83 10.63
N GLN A 25 -5.15 13.01 10.01
CA GLN A 25 -4.24 14.13 10.32
C GLN A 25 -4.90 15.49 10.10
N ARG A 26 -5.81 15.58 9.13
CA ARG A 26 -6.54 16.80 8.79
C ARG A 26 -7.87 16.95 9.53
N GLY A 27 -8.24 15.98 10.38
CA GLY A 27 -9.51 16.00 11.10
C GLY A 27 -10.74 15.79 10.21
N LEU A 28 -10.56 15.22 9.01
CA LEU A 28 -11.65 14.82 8.12
C LEU A 28 -12.30 13.49 8.57
N VAL A 29 -11.54 12.67 9.28
CA VAL A 29 -11.97 11.42 9.92
C VAL A 29 -11.76 11.56 11.41
N THR A 30 -12.84 11.52 12.18
CA THR A 30 -12.86 11.72 13.64
C THR A 30 -13.51 10.57 14.40
N GLU A 31 -14.26 9.73 13.69
CA GLU A 31 -14.98 8.62 14.30
C GLU A 31 -14.02 7.55 14.85
N GLN A 32 -14.32 7.08 16.07
CA GLN A 32 -13.42 6.15 16.77
C GLN A 32 -13.27 4.82 16.03
N ASP A 33 -14.32 4.36 15.36
CA ASP A 33 -14.30 3.11 14.59
C ASP A 33 -13.39 3.21 13.35
N GLU A 34 -13.40 4.34 12.65
CA GLU A 34 -12.51 4.61 11.51
C GLU A 34 -11.05 4.74 11.96
N ILE A 35 -10.81 5.41 13.08
CA ILE A 35 -9.47 5.49 13.69
C ILE A 35 -8.98 4.10 14.11
N ALA A 36 -9.86 3.26 14.67
CA ALA A 36 -9.52 1.88 15.00
C ALA A 36 -9.24 1.04 13.75
N GLN A 37 -9.98 1.26 12.66
CA GLN A 37 -9.72 0.64 11.36
C GLN A 37 -8.35 1.05 10.84
N PHE A 38 -8.02 2.33 10.84
CA PHE A 38 -6.69 2.80 10.43
C PHE A 38 -5.55 2.12 11.20
N LYS A 39 -5.68 1.97 12.53
CA LYS A 39 -4.68 1.27 13.35
C LYS A 39 -4.52 -0.20 12.95
N ARG A 40 -5.62 -0.88 12.56
CA ARG A 40 -5.56 -2.25 12.04
C ARG A 40 -4.82 -2.32 10.71
N ILE A 41 -5.14 -1.42 9.77
CA ILE A 41 -4.48 -1.29 8.46
C ILE A 41 -2.99 -0.98 8.65
N GLU A 42 -2.65 -0.04 9.55
CA GLU A 42 -1.25 0.29 9.86
C GLU A 42 -0.47 -0.92 10.40
N SER A 43 -1.09 -1.69 11.29
CA SER A 43 -0.49 -2.91 11.82
C SER A 43 -0.31 -3.98 10.72
N GLY A 44 -1.32 -4.18 9.88
CA GLY A 44 -1.24 -5.10 8.72
C GLY A 44 -0.08 -4.71 7.80
N ARG A 45 -0.04 -3.45 7.38
CA ARG A 45 1.02 -2.91 6.50
C ARG A 45 2.44 -3.08 7.08
N LYS A 46 2.61 -2.91 8.40
CA LYS A 46 3.89 -3.19 9.07
C LYS A 46 4.29 -4.65 8.91
N GLY A 47 3.35 -5.57 9.06
CA GLY A 47 3.59 -7.01 8.86
C GLY A 47 3.95 -7.34 7.41
N GLU A 48 3.18 -6.87 6.45
CA GLU A 48 3.45 -7.06 5.03
C GLU A 48 4.82 -6.49 4.60
N ASN A 49 5.19 -5.32 5.11
CA ASN A 49 6.50 -4.74 4.86
C ASN A 49 7.62 -5.60 5.46
N ALA A 50 7.45 -6.08 6.69
CA ALA A 50 8.42 -6.97 7.32
C ALA A 50 8.60 -8.27 6.51
N PHE A 51 7.51 -8.87 6.03
CA PHE A 51 7.56 -10.03 5.15
C PHE A 51 8.26 -9.72 3.82
N ALA A 52 7.89 -8.62 3.17
CA ALA A 52 8.48 -8.21 1.90
C ALA A 52 10.01 -7.99 2.00
N GLU A 53 10.50 -7.42 3.11
CA GLU A 53 11.93 -7.26 3.35
C GLU A 53 12.65 -8.62 3.56
N ILE A 54 11.97 -9.62 4.12
CA ILE A 54 12.53 -10.99 4.19
C ILE A 54 12.64 -11.57 2.78
N ILE A 55 11.56 -11.56 1.99
CA ILE A 55 11.56 -12.10 0.62
C ILE A 55 12.64 -11.43 -0.24
N LYS A 56 12.81 -10.12 -0.11
CA LYS A 56 13.77 -9.34 -0.88
C LYS A 56 15.22 -9.78 -0.67
N GLN A 57 15.56 -10.30 0.50
CA GLN A 57 16.91 -10.82 0.81
C GLN A 57 17.26 -12.08 -0.02
N PHE A 58 16.23 -12.83 -0.44
CA PHE A 58 16.38 -14.08 -1.21
C PHE A 58 15.98 -13.93 -2.68
N ALA A 59 15.70 -12.71 -3.13
CA ALA A 59 15.20 -12.44 -4.47
C ALA A 59 16.03 -13.13 -5.55
N GLN A 60 15.35 -13.88 -6.43
CA GLN A 60 15.95 -14.45 -7.63
C GLN A 60 15.61 -13.54 -8.83
N GLU A 61 16.47 -13.52 -9.84
CA GLU A 61 16.31 -12.65 -11.02
C GLU A 61 15.02 -12.93 -11.79
N ASN A 62 14.57 -14.18 -11.76
CA ASN A 62 13.40 -14.67 -12.49
C ASN A 62 12.09 -14.55 -11.71
N TRP A 63 12.15 -14.15 -10.44
CA TRP A 63 10.97 -14.03 -9.61
C TRP A 63 10.24 -12.72 -9.84
N LEU A 64 8.92 -12.83 -9.90
CA LEU A 64 8.01 -11.68 -10.00
C LEU A 64 7.11 -11.65 -8.77
N PHE A 65 6.74 -10.47 -8.34
CA PHE A 65 5.82 -10.32 -7.22
C PHE A 65 4.78 -9.23 -7.44
N LYS A 66 3.68 -9.31 -6.70
CA LYS A 66 2.70 -8.25 -6.53
C LYS A 66 2.17 -8.25 -5.11
N ARG A 67 1.94 -7.08 -4.55
CA ARG A 67 1.35 -6.88 -3.23
C ARG A 67 -0.04 -6.33 -3.38
N ASN A 68 -0.91 -6.65 -2.41
CA ASN A 68 -2.26 -6.09 -2.28
C ASN A 68 -3.02 -6.15 -3.61
N LEU A 69 -3.02 -7.35 -4.21
CA LEU A 69 -3.63 -7.58 -5.51
C LEU A 69 -5.07 -8.05 -5.35
N TRP A 70 -6.02 -7.21 -5.78
CA TRP A 70 -7.42 -7.56 -5.85
C TRP A 70 -7.75 -8.20 -7.18
N LEU A 71 -8.42 -9.34 -7.12
CA LEU A 71 -8.78 -10.16 -8.28
C LEU A 71 -10.25 -10.56 -8.19
N HIS A 72 -10.85 -10.79 -9.36
CA HIS A 72 -12.17 -11.37 -9.49
C HIS A 72 -12.07 -12.75 -10.16
N ASP A 73 -12.63 -13.77 -9.50
CA ASP A 73 -12.95 -15.08 -10.06
C ASP A 73 -14.45 -15.27 -9.84
N PHE A 74 -15.01 -16.22 -9.25
CA PHE A 74 -16.44 -16.27 -8.89
C PHE A 74 -16.82 -15.22 -7.80
N SER A 75 -15.86 -14.72 -7.06
CA SER A 75 -16.00 -13.64 -6.09
C SER A 75 -14.72 -12.80 -6.05
N ASP A 76 -14.83 -11.60 -5.46
CA ASP A 76 -13.68 -10.74 -5.23
C ASP A 76 -12.82 -11.28 -4.08
N PHE A 77 -11.51 -11.28 -4.27
CA PHE A 77 -10.55 -11.68 -3.24
C PHE A 77 -9.24 -10.90 -3.34
N GLU A 78 -8.57 -10.79 -2.23
CA GLU A 78 -7.27 -10.13 -2.12
C GLU A 78 -6.15 -11.17 -1.97
N CYS A 79 -4.99 -10.83 -2.52
CA CYS A 79 -3.73 -11.50 -2.24
C CYS A 79 -2.81 -10.49 -1.57
N ASP A 80 -2.46 -10.66 -0.31
CA ASP A 80 -1.54 -9.76 0.41
C ASP A 80 -0.17 -9.73 -0.28
N TYR A 81 0.32 -10.92 -0.68
CA TYR A 81 1.56 -11.03 -1.43
C TYR A 81 1.51 -12.23 -2.38
N LEU A 82 1.70 -11.96 -3.65
CA LEU A 82 1.79 -12.97 -4.70
C LEU A 82 3.24 -13.06 -5.19
N LEU A 83 3.81 -14.26 -5.20
CA LEU A 83 5.15 -14.55 -5.72
C LEU A 83 5.04 -15.56 -6.85
N ILE A 84 5.57 -15.22 -8.01
CA ILE A 84 5.66 -16.08 -9.18
C ILE A 84 7.13 -16.49 -9.38
N THR A 85 7.41 -17.76 -9.24
CA THR A 85 8.71 -18.36 -9.55
C THR A 85 8.67 -18.99 -10.95
N THR A 86 9.69 -19.73 -11.34
CA THR A 86 9.70 -20.42 -12.64
C THR A 86 8.91 -21.73 -12.63
N HIS A 87 8.45 -22.24 -11.49
CA HIS A 87 7.79 -23.54 -11.38
C HIS A 87 6.46 -23.51 -10.62
N CYS A 88 6.20 -22.48 -9.80
CA CYS A 88 5.02 -22.40 -8.94
C CYS A 88 4.63 -20.96 -8.69
N VAL A 89 3.35 -20.72 -8.40
CA VAL A 89 2.81 -19.47 -7.88
C VAL A 89 2.53 -19.66 -6.40
N TYR A 90 3.04 -18.76 -5.57
CA TYR A 90 2.82 -18.75 -4.12
C TYR A 90 1.93 -17.56 -3.77
N VAL A 91 0.85 -17.80 -3.04
CA VAL A 91 0.00 -16.76 -2.47
C VAL A 91 0.17 -16.78 -0.95
N PHE A 92 0.65 -15.65 -0.43
CA PHE A 92 0.87 -15.48 1.00
C PHE A 92 -0.24 -14.60 1.57
N GLU A 93 -0.89 -15.12 2.59
CA GLU A 93 -1.74 -14.37 3.52
C GLU A 93 -0.89 -13.99 4.73
N ILE A 94 -0.80 -12.71 5.06
CA ILE A 94 0.15 -12.19 6.04
C ILE A 94 -0.59 -11.65 7.26
N LYS A 95 -0.31 -12.20 8.43
CA LYS A 95 -0.93 -11.77 9.69
C LYS A 95 0.11 -11.26 10.67
N ASN A 96 -0.04 -9.99 11.07
CA ASN A 96 0.79 -9.36 12.09
C ASN A 96 0.06 -9.39 13.45
N TYR A 97 -0.27 -10.60 13.91
CA TYR A 97 -0.91 -10.77 15.19
C TYR A 97 0.11 -10.70 16.34
N PHE A 98 -0.35 -10.22 17.46
CA PHE A 98 0.43 -10.14 18.68
C PHE A 98 -0.13 -11.09 19.75
N GLY A 99 0.74 -11.82 20.45
CA GLY A 99 0.37 -12.79 21.48
C GLY A 99 -0.06 -14.14 20.90
N LYS A 100 -0.92 -14.88 21.63
CA LYS A 100 -1.33 -16.22 21.25
C LYS A 100 -2.44 -16.21 20.19
N PHE A 101 -2.19 -16.87 19.05
CA PHE A 101 -3.20 -17.27 18.07
C PHE A 101 -3.47 -18.76 18.23
N GLU A 102 -4.73 -19.15 18.20
CA GLU A 102 -5.16 -20.55 18.34
C GLU A 102 -6.22 -20.86 17.29
N TYR A 103 -6.03 -21.98 16.59
CA TYR A 103 -6.99 -22.52 15.65
C TYR A 103 -7.43 -23.90 16.11
N ARG A 104 -8.74 -24.11 16.29
CA ARG A 104 -9.32 -25.39 16.70
C ARG A 104 -10.74 -25.54 16.17
N ASN A 105 -11.06 -26.71 15.58
CA ASN A 105 -12.38 -27.04 15.02
C ASN A 105 -12.90 -25.95 14.06
N GLY A 106 -12.05 -25.43 13.17
CA GLY A 106 -12.38 -24.39 12.22
C GLY A 106 -12.57 -23.00 12.82
N GLN A 107 -12.32 -22.81 14.11
CA GLN A 107 -12.45 -21.52 14.81
C GLN A 107 -11.09 -20.92 15.18
N CYS A 108 -11.00 -19.60 15.05
CA CYS A 108 -9.80 -18.84 15.38
C CYS A 108 -10.02 -18.00 16.65
N LYS A 109 -8.99 -17.96 17.49
CA LYS A 109 -8.91 -17.05 18.63
C LYS A 109 -7.57 -16.29 18.61
N SER A 110 -7.60 -15.01 18.88
CA SER A 110 -6.42 -14.21 19.14
C SER A 110 -6.48 -13.70 20.58
N ARG A 111 -5.44 -13.98 21.37
CA ARG A 111 -5.38 -13.66 22.81
C ARG A 111 -6.63 -14.13 23.58
N GLY A 112 -7.11 -15.32 23.25
CA GLY A 112 -8.30 -15.92 23.86
C GLY A 112 -9.66 -15.40 23.35
N VAL A 113 -9.68 -14.37 22.52
CA VAL A 113 -10.91 -13.79 21.95
C VAL A 113 -11.13 -14.37 20.55
N ALA A 114 -12.37 -14.82 20.28
CA ALA A 114 -12.77 -15.28 18.96
C ALA A 114 -12.61 -14.16 17.92
N ILE A 115 -12.07 -14.47 16.76
CA ILE A 115 -11.94 -13.54 15.65
C ILE A 115 -12.89 -13.95 14.51
N THR A 116 -13.57 -12.96 13.95
CA THR A 116 -14.56 -13.16 12.90
C THR A 116 -13.96 -13.60 11.58
N TYR A 117 -12.81 -13.02 11.24
CA TYR A 117 -12.09 -13.35 10.01
C TYR A 117 -11.10 -14.48 10.27
N ASN A 118 -11.35 -15.61 9.64
CA ASN A 118 -10.50 -16.81 9.76
C ASN A 118 -9.35 -16.72 8.74
N PRO A 119 -8.10 -16.47 9.17
CA PRO A 119 -6.97 -16.32 8.24
C PRO A 119 -6.61 -17.63 7.52
N VAL A 120 -6.91 -18.80 8.12
CA VAL A 120 -6.72 -20.10 7.48
C VAL A 120 -7.65 -20.23 6.27
N ASN A 121 -8.93 -19.85 6.45
CA ASN A 121 -9.89 -19.84 5.35
C ASN A 121 -9.56 -18.78 4.29
N GLN A 122 -9.05 -17.62 4.70
CA GLN A 122 -8.63 -16.57 3.74
C GLN A 122 -7.52 -17.09 2.81
N ALA A 123 -6.44 -17.62 3.39
CA ALA A 123 -5.34 -18.22 2.62
C ALA A 123 -5.80 -19.38 1.72
N HIS A 124 -6.68 -20.24 2.22
CA HIS A 124 -7.23 -21.35 1.47
C HIS A 124 -8.09 -20.87 0.29
N ASN A 125 -9.02 -19.94 0.52
CA ASN A 125 -9.91 -19.42 -0.51
C ASN A 125 -9.12 -18.71 -1.62
N ALA A 126 -8.16 -17.83 -1.27
CA ALA A 126 -7.29 -17.18 -2.24
C ALA A 126 -6.52 -18.21 -3.08
N THR A 127 -6.08 -19.30 -2.47
CA THR A 127 -5.40 -20.40 -3.17
C THR A 127 -6.32 -21.11 -4.17
N ILE A 128 -7.57 -21.39 -3.78
CA ILE A 128 -8.56 -22.04 -4.66
C ILE A 128 -8.88 -21.13 -5.84
N HIS A 129 -9.19 -19.86 -5.59
CA HIS A 129 -9.49 -18.90 -6.64
C HIS A 129 -8.34 -18.76 -7.64
N LEU A 130 -7.10 -18.66 -7.15
CA LEU A 130 -5.93 -18.61 -8.03
C LEU A 130 -5.72 -19.90 -8.84
N ARG A 131 -5.95 -21.08 -8.25
CA ARG A 131 -5.89 -22.36 -8.98
C ARG A 131 -6.90 -22.41 -10.12
N ASN A 132 -8.14 -21.96 -9.87
CA ASN A 132 -9.18 -21.90 -10.88
C ASN A 132 -8.80 -20.95 -12.01
N LEU A 133 -8.40 -19.72 -11.66
CA LEU A 133 -8.05 -18.67 -12.59
C LEU A 133 -6.85 -19.03 -13.48
N LEU A 134 -5.83 -19.65 -12.88
CA LEU A 134 -4.59 -19.95 -13.60
C LEU A 134 -4.65 -21.27 -14.39
N GLY A 135 -5.52 -22.20 -14.01
CA GLY A 135 -5.79 -23.45 -14.72
C GLY A 135 -4.53 -24.26 -15.01
N GLY A 136 -4.27 -25.33 -14.21
CA GLY A 136 -3.14 -26.24 -14.41
C GLY A 136 -1.77 -25.72 -13.98
N VAL A 137 -1.66 -24.45 -13.58
CA VAL A 137 -0.43 -23.90 -12.97
C VAL A 137 -0.36 -24.34 -11.51
N PRO A 138 0.79 -24.85 -11.01
CA PRO A 138 0.95 -25.14 -9.60
C PRO A 138 0.77 -23.86 -8.76
N VAL A 139 -0.11 -23.91 -7.75
CA VAL A 139 -0.37 -22.80 -6.80
C VAL A 139 -0.29 -23.34 -5.38
N LYS A 140 0.54 -22.74 -4.54
CA LYS A 140 0.67 -23.03 -3.10
C LYS A 140 0.16 -21.84 -2.29
N GLY A 141 -0.72 -22.12 -1.32
CA GLY A 141 -1.19 -21.14 -0.33
C GLY A 141 -0.35 -21.20 0.93
N VAL A 142 -0.01 -20.04 1.47
CA VAL A 142 0.84 -19.92 2.66
C VAL A 142 0.27 -18.87 3.60
N LEU A 143 -0.04 -19.26 4.83
CA LEU A 143 -0.39 -18.34 5.91
C LEU A 143 0.84 -18.02 6.74
N VAL A 144 1.19 -16.74 6.85
CA VAL A 144 2.41 -16.31 7.55
C VAL A 144 2.06 -15.42 8.72
N PHE A 145 2.50 -15.79 9.91
CA PHE A 145 2.43 -14.97 11.11
C PHE A 145 3.77 -14.27 11.33
N VAL A 146 3.82 -12.95 11.00
CA VAL A 146 5.06 -12.16 11.04
C VAL A 146 5.29 -11.40 12.35
N GLY A 147 4.32 -11.39 13.26
CA GLY A 147 4.45 -10.70 14.56
C GLY A 147 5.63 -11.25 15.39
N GLU A 148 6.39 -10.37 16.02
CA GLU A 148 7.63 -10.74 16.74
C GLU A 148 7.37 -11.56 18.01
N HIS A 149 6.25 -11.34 18.67
CA HIS A 149 5.89 -11.98 19.93
C HIS A 149 4.61 -12.79 19.81
N ASN A 150 4.48 -13.53 18.73
CA ASN A 150 3.35 -14.41 18.54
C ASN A 150 3.65 -15.85 18.99
N GLN A 151 2.61 -16.52 19.42
CA GLN A 151 2.59 -17.97 19.64
C GLN A 151 1.42 -18.52 18.80
N VAL A 152 1.74 -19.34 17.81
CA VAL A 152 0.74 -19.95 16.92
C VAL A 152 0.53 -21.39 17.32
N VAL A 153 -0.73 -21.76 17.61
CA VAL A 153 -1.12 -23.11 18.00
C VAL A 153 -2.24 -23.58 17.08
N ILE A 154 -1.95 -24.56 16.27
CA ILE A 154 -2.87 -25.21 15.36
C ILE A 154 -3.19 -26.60 15.90
N HIS A 155 -4.46 -26.88 16.20
CA HIS A 155 -4.91 -28.15 16.74
C HIS A 155 -5.47 -29.10 15.69
N ASP A 156 -5.91 -28.53 14.56
CA ASP A 156 -6.49 -29.29 13.45
C ASP A 156 -5.38 -29.71 12.50
N ASP A 157 -5.59 -30.81 11.80
CA ASP A 157 -4.69 -31.25 10.71
C ASP A 157 -5.02 -30.40 9.46
N ILE A 158 -4.08 -29.56 9.01
CA ILE A 158 -4.22 -28.69 7.87
C ILE A 158 -3.14 -29.05 6.85
N ASP A 159 -3.53 -29.65 5.73
CA ASP A 159 -2.64 -30.09 4.66
C ASP A 159 -2.81 -29.33 3.33
N TYR A 160 -3.76 -28.40 3.27
CA TYR A 160 -4.13 -27.67 2.04
C TYR A 160 -3.47 -26.31 1.89
N ILE A 161 -2.84 -25.78 2.94
CA ILE A 161 -1.98 -24.59 2.96
C ILE A 161 -0.82 -24.80 3.93
N ASP A 162 0.29 -24.13 3.68
CA ASP A 162 1.40 -24.09 4.62
C ASP A 162 1.17 -22.99 5.67
N ILE A 163 1.52 -23.26 6.94
CA ILE A 163 1.39 -22.28 8.03
C ILE A 163 2.76 -22.04 8.64
N LEU A 164 3.21 -20.78 8.61
CA LEU A 164 4.56 -20.37 9.00
C LEU A 164 4.51 -19.32 10.10
N CYS A 165 5.43 -19.40 11.03
CA CYS A 165 5.83 -18.27 11.86
C CYS A 165 6.98 -17.50 11.20
N ARG A 166 7.24 -16.28 11.64
CA ARG A 166 8.28 -15.41 11.10
C ARG A 166 9.64 -16.08 10.91
N ASN A 167 10.06 -16.89 11.88
CA ASN A 167 11.36 -17.57 11.84
C ASN A 167 11.43 -18.68 10.78
N ASP A 168 10.29 -19.25 10.43
CA ASP A 168 10.21 -20.34 9.45
C ASP A 168 10.31 -19.83 8.02
N VAL A 169 9.99 -18.55 7.79
CA VAL A 169 9.96 -17.94 6.46
C VAL A 169 11.31 -18.04 5.75
N TYR A 170 12.41 -17.86 6.47
CA TYR A 170 13.76 -17.93 5.89
C TYR A 170 14.05 -19.32 5.31
N GLN A 171 13.76 -20.35 6.06
CA GLN A 171 13.96 -21.72 5.60
C GLN A 171 13.00 -22.07 4.47
N TYR A 172 11.73 -21.68 4.58
CA TYR A 172 10.72 -21.91 3.55
C TYR A 172 11.11 -21.30 2.19
N ILE A 173 11.66 -20.09 2.19
CA ILE A 173 12.14 -19.46 0.95
C ILE A 173 13.37 -20.20 0.36
N GLN A 174 14.26 -20.70 1.21
CA GLN A 174 15.38 -21.54 0.75
C GLN A 174 14.88 -22.87 0.14
N ASP A 175 13.82 -23.43 0.70
CA ASP A 175 13.18 -24.63 0.17
C ASP A 175 12.54 -24.36 -1.20
N ILE A 176 11.87 -23.22 -1.38
CA ILE A 176 11.37 -22.76 -2.70
C ILE A 176 12.51 -22.69 -3.72
N ILE A 177 13.65 -22.09 -3.37
CA ILE A 177 14.81 -22.00 -4.27
C ILE A 177 15.35 -23.38 -4.63
N SER A 178 15.35 -24.30 -3.66
CA SER A 178 15.83 -25.66 -3.85
C SER A 178 14.88 -26.49 -4.72
N GLU A 179 13.58 -26.38 -4.47
CA GLU A 179 12.52 -26.99 -5.28
C GLU A 179 12.57 -26.48 -6.73
N GLU A 180 12.75 -25.17 -6.92
CA GLU A 180 12.83 -24.56 -8.25
C GLU A 180 14.00 -25.12 -9.07
N LYS A 181 15.16 -25.35 -8.45
CA LYS A 181 16.32 -25.94 -9.12
C LYS A 181 16.10 -27.39 -9.52
N GLN A 182 15.36 -28.16 -8.73
CA GLN A 182 15.10 -29.58 -8.93
C GLN A 182 13.87 -29.86 -9.79
N SER A 183 12.94 -28.90 -9.87
CA SER A 183 11.69 -29.07 -10.60
C SER A 183 11.91 -29.19 -12.10
N ALA A 184 11.24 -30.18 -12.71
CA ALA A 184 11.10 -30.27 -14.16
C ALA A 184 10.00 -29.37 -14.71
N ILE A 185 9.11 -28.85 -13.84
CA ILE A 185 8.01 -27.94 -14.21
C ILE A 185 8.60 -26.59 -14.57
N ARG A 186 8.13 -26.03 -15.69
CA ARG A 186 8.36 -24.61 -16.06
C ARG A 186 7.02 -23.99 -16.42
N ILE A 187 6.71 -22.89 -15.76
CA ILE A 187 5.46 -22.15 -16.00
C ILE A 187 5.72 -20.96 -16.89
N ASP A 188 4.73 -20.63 -17.72
CA ASP A 188 4.77 -19.41 -18.58
C ASP A 188 4.35 -18.20 -17.75
N THR A 189 5.32 -17.47 -17.23
CA THR A 189 5.09 -16.26 -16.40
C THR A 189 4.34 -15.17 -17.16
N GLN A 190 4.54 -15.03 -18.48
CA GLN A 190 3.85 -14.00 -19.27
C GLN A 190 2.36 -14.33 -19.44
N SER A 191 2.03 -15.60 -19.67
CA SER A 191 0.63 -16.06 -19.70
C SER A 191 -0.06 -15.83 -18.36
N ILE A 192 0.64 -16.11 -17.23
CA ILE A 192 0.13 -15.88 -15.89
C ILE A 192 -0.15 -14.38 -15.66
N ILE A 193 0.81 -13.50 -15.97
CA ILE A 193 0.63 -12.05 -15.82
C ILE A 193 -0.57 -11.57 -16.65
N SER A 194 -0.72 -12.06 -17.87
CA SER A 194 -1.86 -11.69 -18.74
C SER A 194 -3.20 -12.11 -18.13
N LYS A 195 -3.30 -13.34 -17.61
CA LYS A 195 -4.50 -13.83 -16.92
C LYS A 195 -4.82 -12.99 -15.69
N LEU A 196 -3.84 -12.71 -14.84
CA LEU A 196 -4.01 -11.90 -13.64
C LEU A 196 -4.48 -10.48 -13.99
N ARG A 197 -3.87 -9.83 -14.98
CA ARG A 197 -4.28 -8.48 -15.44
C ARG A 197 -5.74 -8.42 -15.87
N ASN A 198 -6.20 -9.43 -16.59
CA ASN A 198 -7.59 -9.48 -17.10
C ASN A 198 -8.61 -9.63 -15.96
N GLN A 199 -8.17 -10.08 -14.79
CA GLN A 199 -9.02 -10.31 -13.62
C GLN A 199 -8.72 -9.34 -12.47
N THR A 200 -7.76 -8.41 -12.66
CA THR A 200 -7.47 -7.38 -11.67
C THR A 200 -8.63 -6.40 -11.57
N ILE A 201 -9.05 -6.13 -10.35
CA ILE A 201 -10.09 -5.16 -10.01
C ILE A 201 -9.54 -4.13 -9.02
N ASN A 202 -10.22 -3.00 -8.89
CA ASN A 202 -9.98 -2.07 -7.80
C ASN A 202 -10.43 -2.68 -6.47
N ASN A 203 -9.85 -2.22 -5.36
CA ASN A 203 -10.33 -2.61 -4.04
C ASN A 203 -11.82 -2.28 -3.91
N PRO A 204 -12.71 -3.29 -3.78
CA PRO A 204 -14.15 -3.06 -3.70
C PRO A 204 -14.59 -2.38 -2.38
N TYR A 205 -13.69 -2.31 -1.40
CA TYR A 205 -13.90 -1.67 -0.10
C TYR A 205 -13.16 -0.34 0.01
N ALA A 206 -12.76 0.25 -1.13
CA ALA A 206 -12.09 1.54 -1.15
C ALA A 206 -12.99 2.62 -0.51
N ILE A 207 -12.38 3.49 0.27
CA ILE A 207 -13.07 4.58 0.94
C ILE A 207 -13.50 5.62 -0.11
N GLU A 208 -14.71 6.17 0.05
CA GLU A 208 -15.20 7.23 -0.84
C GLU A 208 -14.35 8.50 -0.75
N PRO A 209 -14.10 9.18 -1.88
CA PRO A 209 -13.34 10.41 -1.89
C PRO A 209 -14.09 11.56 -1.21
N PHE A 210 -13.34 12.48 -0.59
CA PHE A 210 -13.91 13.73 -0.09
C PHE A 210 -14.21 14.69 -1.25
N ALA A 211 -15.34 15.38 -1.18
CA ALA A 211 -15.60 16.49 -2.09
C ALA A 211 -14.75 17.71 -1.70
N SER A 212 -14.45 18.59 -2.66
CA SER A 212 -13.74 19.84 -2.36
C SER A 212 -14.47 20.73 -1.34
N ALA A 213 -15.81 20.58 -1.23
CA ALA A 213 -16.64 21.28 -0.26
C ALA A 213 -16.43 20.80 1.19
N ASP A 214 -15.91 19.58 1.37
CA ASP A 214 -15.62 19.02 2.69
C ASP A 214 -14.36 19.61 3.31
N MET A 215 -13.55 20.31 2.48
CA MET A 215 -12.32 20.98 2.90
C MET A 215 -12.63 22.35 3.51
N THR A 216 -12.92 22.38 4.80
CA THR A 216 -13.20 23.61 5.57
C THR A 216 -11.92 24.31 6.03
N GLU A 217 -12.05 25.48 6.67
CA GLU A 217 -10.90 26.19 7.25
C GLU A 217 -10.22 25.36 8.36
N GLU A 218 -10.97 24.56 9.11
CA GLU A 218 -10.47 23.76 10.23
C GLU A 218 -9.53 22.62 9.81
N ASN A 219 -9.79 22.05 8.62
CA ASN A 219 -8.97 20.96 8.06
C ASN A 219 -8.03 21.41 6.93
N SER A 220 -7.99 22.74 6.67
CA SER A 220 -7.07 23.35 5.72
C SER A 220 -5.76 23.74 6.40
N GLY A 221 -4.68 23.74 5.63
CA GLY A 221 -3.36 24.10 6.15
C GLY A 221 -2.27 23.19 5.63
N ILE A 222 -1.08 23.37 6.16
CA ILE A 222 0.08 22.56 5.87
C ILE A 222 0.41 21.77 7.13
N PHE A 223 0.38 20.45 7.03
CA PHE A 223 0.55 19.55 8.17
C PHE A 223 1.92 18.88 8.15
N CYS A 224 2.47 18.63 9.33
CA CYS A 224 3.70 17.85 9.48
C CYS A 224 3.42 16.38 9.16
N ASP A 225 4.17 15.79 8.24
CA ASP A 225 4.00 14.38 7.86
C ASP A 225 4.28 13.41 9.01
N ARG A 226 5.13 13.82 9.97
CA ARG A 226 5.51 12.96 11.10
C ARG A 226 4.49 12.94 12.23
N CYS A 227 3.96 14.09 12.64
CA CYS A 227 3.11 14.19 13.82
C CYS A 227 1.72 14.81 13.58
N GLY A 228 1.41 15.22 12.35
CA GLY A 228 0.13 15.82 12.01
C GLY A 228 -0.10 17.25 12.53
N ALA A 229 0.89 17.88 13.17
CA ALA A 229 0.73 19.26 13.64
C ALA A 229 0.71 20.26 12.47
N ILE A 230 -0.12 21.29 12.56
CA ILE A 230 -0.14 22.38 11.58
C ILE A 230 1.19 23.13 11.62
N LEU A 231 1.78 23.34 10.46
CA LEU A 231 3.05 24.04 10.29
C LEU A 231 2.86 25.52 9.97
N THR A 232 3.63 26.35 10.64
CA THR A 232 3.67 27.79 10.30
C THR A 232 4.64 28.02 9.15
N MET A 233 4.12 28.49 8.02
CA MET A 233 4.93 28.80 6.85
C MET A 233 5.78 30.06 7.07
N THR A 234 7.05 29.93 6.79
CA THR A 234 8.03 31.03 6.86
C THR A 234 8.74 31.19 5.50
N ARG A 235 9.56 32.23 5.37
CA ARG A 235 10.40 32.42 4.17
C ARG A 235 11.66 31.54 4.17
N LYS A 236 11.90 30.76 5.24
CA LYS A 236 13.05 29.85 5.33
C LYS A 236 12.93 28.75 4.27
N ILE A 237 14.07 28.21 3.87
CA ILE A 237 14.18 27.11 2.90
C ILE A 237 13.63 25.83 3.51
N TYR A 238 13.92 25.60 4.80
CA TYR A 238 13.41 24.47 5.58
C TYR A 238 12.39 24.95 6.60
N ILE A 239 11.34 24.17 6.77
CA ILE A 239 10.27 24.38 7.75
C ILE A 239 10.42 23.31 8.83
N ASN A 240 10.51 23.74 10.06
CA ASN A 240 10.72 22.87 11.22
C ASN A 240 9.42 22.71 11.98
N CYS A 241 9.09 21.48 12.34
CA CYS A 241 8.02 21.15 13.25
C CYS A 241 8.53 21.09 14.70
N GLN A 242 7.66 21.36 15.68
CA GLN A 242 7.99 21.20 17.10
C GLN A 242 8.38 19.75 17.47
N CYS A 243 7.96 18.75 16.70
CA CYS A 243 8.38 17.36 16.88
C CYS A 243 9.83 17.08 16.43
N GLY A 244 10.56 18.09 15.94
CA GLY A 244 11.91 17.96 15.42
C GLY A 244 12.00 17.50 13.96
N PHE A 245 10.87 17.30 13.29
CA PHE A 245 10.86 17.00 11.85
C PHE A 245 11.12 18.28 11.05
N GLU A 246 11.99 18.17 10.05
CA GLU A 246 12.35 19.26 9.14
C GLU A 246 12.07 18.86 7.71
N GLU A 247 11.43 19.73 6.95
CA GLU A 247 11.09 19.49 5.54
C GLU A 247 11.42 20.70 4.67
N TYR A 248 11.92 20.45 3.46
CA TYR A 248 12.18 21.50 2.48
C TYR A 248 10.85 22.12 2.02
N ARG A 249 10.76 23.43 2.04
CA ARG A 249 9.51 24.19 1.83
C ARG A 249 8.78 23.86 0.53
N GLU A 250 9.49 23.69 -0.59
CA GLU A 250 8.85 23.34 -1.86
C GLU A 250 8.29 21.93 -1.83
N HIS A 251 9.01 20.96 -1.20
CA HIS A 251 8.51 19.58 -1.05
C HIS A 251 7.23 19.51 -0.25
N LEU A 252 7.15 20.27 0.81
CA LEU A 252 6.01 20.37 1.68
C LEU A 252 4.78 20.87 0.90
N ILE A 253 4.94 21.87 0.01
CA ILE A 253 3.86 22.37 -0.86
C ILE A 253 3.44 21.33 -1.88
N ILE A 254 4.41 20.63 -2.51
CA ILE A 254 4.15 19.60 -3.50
C ILE A 254 3.44 18.40 -2.85
N ARG A 255 3.93 17.94 -1.70
CA ARG A 255 3.31 16.87 -0.93
C ARG A 255 1.85 17.20 -0.60
N SER A 256 1.58 18.40 -0.12
CA SER A 256 0.20 18.83 0.18
C SER A 256 -0.68 18.89 -1.07
N ALA A 257 -0.16 19.25 -2.23
CA ALA A 257 -0.92 19.15 -3.48
C ALA A 257 -1.23 17.70 -3.87
N CYS A 258 -0.30 16.77 -3.62
CA CYS A 258 -0.53 15.34 -3.81
C CYS A 258 -1.54 14.78 -2.79
N GLU A 259 -1.52 15.25 -1.54
CA GLU A 259 -2.51 14.91 -0.51
C GLU A 259 -3.92 15.32 -0.94
N TYR A 260 -4.07 16.53 -1.50
CA TYR A 260 -5.36 16.98 -2.05
C TYR A 260 -5.87 16.03 -3.15
N SER A 261 -5.01 15.69 -4.11
CA SER A 261 -5.35 14.77 -5.18
C SER A 261 -5.77 13.40 -4.64
N LEU A 262 -5.08 12.91 -3.63
CA LEU A 262 -5.37 11.61 -3.01
C LEU A 262 -6.72 11.63 -2.29
N LEU A 263 -7.00 12.66 -1.52
CA LEU A 263 -8.27 12.78 -0.78
C LEU A 263 -9.48 12.96 -1.68
N THR A 264 -9.32 13.60 -2.84
CA THR A 264 -10.40 13.88 -3.79
C THR A 264 -10.48 12.88 -4.95
N TYR A 265 -9.62 11.87 -5.00
CA TYR A 265 -9.40 10.98 -6.15
C TYR A 265 -9.22 11.75 -7.46
N GLY A 266 -8.82 13.02 -7.36
CA GLY A 266 -8.64 13.91 -8.51
C GLY A 266 -7.22 13.90 -9.04
N THR A 267 -7.05 13.61 -10.34
CA THR A 267 -5.76 13.79 -11.02
C THR A 267 -5.49 15.25 -11.35
N ASN A 268 -6.55 16.09 -11.41
CA ASN A 268 -6.49 17.46 -11.87
C ASN A 268 -6.88 18.42 -10.76
N PHE A 269 -6.13 19.49 -10.60
CA PHE A 269 -6.42 20.52 -9.61
C PHE A 269 -6.08 21.94 -10.12
N THR A 270 -6.69 22.95 -9.52
CA THR A 270 -6.43 24.35 -9.84
C THR A 270 -5.57 25.04 -8.77
N VAL A 271 -4.97 26.18 -9.10
CA VAL A 271 -4.26 27.00 -8.11
C VAL A 271 -5.18 27.39 -6.95
N SER A 272 -6.45 27.71 -7.23
CA SER A 272 -7.41 28.08 -6.18
C SER A 272 -7.72 26.92 -5.25
N ALA A 273 -7.94 25.72 -5.77
CA ALA A 273 -8.22 24.54 -4.96
C ALA A 273 -7.06 24.26 -3.99
N ILE A 274 -5.83 24.21 -4.51
CA ILE A 274 -4.65 23.96 -3.65
C ILE A 274 -4.41 25.14 -2.70
N HIS A 275 -4.62 26.40 -3.13
CA HIS A 275 -4.46 27.56 -2.26
C HIS A 275 -5.38 27.50 -1.04
N ASN A 276 -6.66 27.17 -1.26
CA ASN A 276 -7.63 26.99 -0.18
C ASN A 276 -7.26 25.80 0.72
N PHE A 277 -6.91 24.65 0.13
CA PHE A 277 -6.49 23.46 0.87
C PHE A 277 -5.26 23.69 1.76
N LEU A 278 -4.36 24.59 1.35
CA LEU A 278 -3.20 25.02 2.14
C LEU A 278 -3.57 26.09 3.19
N GLY A 279 -4.85 26.43 3.40
CA GLY A 279 -5.27 27.45 4.35
C GLY A 279 -4.87 28.87 3.95
N ASN A 280 -4.68 29.13 2.66
CA ASN A 280 -4.32 30.44 2.12
C ASN A 280 -3.00 31.03 2.67
N VAL A 281 -2.12 30.21 3.22
CA VAL A 281 -0.86 30.64 3.91
C VAL A 281 0.26 31.06 2.96
N LEU A 282 0.06 30.90 1.64
CA LEU A 282 1.03 31.27 0.60
C LEU A 282 0.43 32.32 -0.34
N SER A 283 1.29 33.13 -0.98
CA SER A 283 0.79 33.94 -2.08
C SER A 283 0.44 33.08 -3.31
N ARG A 284 -0.66 33.42 -3.98
CA ARG A 284 -1.11 32.66 -5.18
C ARG A 284 -0.04 32.62 -6.28
N ASN A 285 0.72 33.71 -6.46
CA ASN A 285 1.77 33.76 -7.47
C ASN A 285 2.92 32.80 -7.15
N TYR A 286 3.32 32.71 -5.88
CA TYR A 286 4.35 31.77 -5.46
C TYR A 286 3.86 30.33 -5.60
N LEU A 287 2.66 30.02 -5.13
CA LEU A 287 2.06 28.69 -5.32
C LEU A 287 1.99 28.31 -6.81
N LYS A 288 1.48 29.23 -7.66
CA LYS A 288 1.44 29.01 -9.12
C LYS A 288 2.82 28.67 -9.68
N SER A 289 3.86 29.42 -9.28
CA SER A 289 5.23 29.15 -9.75
C SER A 289 5.75 27.76 -9.35
N ILE A 290 5.40 27.29 -8.14
CA ILE A 290 5.74 25.94 -7.69
C ILE A 290 4.98 24.88 -8.51
N LEU A 291 3.66 25.05 -8.67
CA LEU A 291 2.85 24.11 -9.44
C LEU A 291 3.33 24.01 -10.90
N GLN A 292 3.64 25.14 -11.54
CA GLN A 292 4.20 25.15 -12.90
C GLN A 292 5.59 24.50 -13.01
N LYS A 293 6.36 24.55 -11.94
CA LYS A 293 7.70 23.93 -11.89
C LYS A 293 7.63 22.41 -11.83
N TYR A 294 6.64 21.84 -11.12
CA TYR A 294 6.63 20.44 -10.75
C TYR A 294 5.49 19.61 -11.35
N PHE A 295 4.40 20.23 -11.78
CA PHE A 295 3.25 19.54 -12.36
C PHE A 295 3.03 19.93 -13.82
N THR A 296 2.35 19.05 -14.57
CA THR A 296 2.02 19.33 -15.97
C THR A 296 0.80 20.24 -16.06
N GLU A 297 0.95 21.38 -16.71
CA GLU A 297 -0.16 22.28 -17.02
C GLU A 297 -1.00 21.67 -18.17
N LEU A 298 -2.32 21.58 -17.95
CA LEU A 298 -3.22 21.07 -18.98
C LEU A 298 -3.55 22.17 -19.99
N PRO A 299 -3.33 21.92 -21.28
CA PRO A 299 -3.67 22.88 -22.33
C PRO A 299 -5.19 23.06 -22.45
N SER A 300 -5.62 24.24 -22.84
CA SER A 300 -7.00 24.56 -23.28
C SER A 300 -8.10 24.72 -22.23
N GLN A 301 -7.80 24.93 -20.98
CA GLN A 301 -8.84 25.24 -19.98
C GLN A 301 -8.91 26.73 -19.68
N LYS A 302 -10.13 27.27 -19.47
CA LYS A 302 -10.34 28.69 -19.05
C LYS A 302 -9.69 28.99 -17.70
N ILE A 303 -9.51 27.97 -16.86
CA ILE A 303 -8.85 28.03 -15.55
C ILE A 303 -7.59 27.19 -15.61
N LEU A 304 -6.47 27.75 -15.14
CA LEU A 304 -5.20 27.06 -15.08
C LEU A 304 -5.30 25.80 -14.22
N THR A 305 -5.18 24.66 -14.84
CA THR A 305 -5.34 23.34 -14.23
C THR A 305 -4.04 22.56 -14.40
N PHE A 306 -3.66 21.84 -13.38
CA PHE A 306 -2.48 20.98 -13.34
C PHE A 306 -2.87 19.52 -13.22
N LYS A 307 -2.07 18.64 -13.82
CA LYS A 307 -2.21 17.19 -13.68
C LYS A 307 -1.20 16.67 -12.65
N ASN A 308 -1.67 15.80 -11.76
CA ASN A 308 -0.84 14.98 -10.90
C ASN A 308 -0.86 13.53 -11.42
N SER A 309 0.23 13.07 -11.99
CA SER A 309 0.36 11.71 -12.52
C SER A 309 0.69 10.67 -11.44
N SER A 310 0.96 11.12 -10.21
CA SER A 310 1.36 10.24 -9.09
C SER A 310 0.23 9.99 -8.09
N GLN A 311 -0.99 9.87 -8.57
CA GLN A 311 -2.23 9.80 -7.81
C GLN A 311 -2.22 8.80 -6.64
N ASN A 312 -1.46 7.73 -6.75
CA ASN A 312 -1.52 6.58 -5.85
C ASN A 312 -0.38 6.51 -4.82
N ASN A 313 0.48 7.53 -4.73
CA ASN A 313 1.62 7.43 -3.82
C ASN A 313 2.14 8.77 -3.34
N VAL A 314 1.63 9.25 -2.20
CA VAL A 314 2.10 10.48 -1.54
C VAL A 314 3.58 10.41 -1.18
N ASN A 315 4.10 9.21 -0.98
CA ASN A 315 5.51 8.97 -0.66
C ASN A 315 6.41 8.83 -1.91
N GLN A 316 5.83 8.66 -3.09
CA GLN A 316 6.54 8.65 -4.37
C GLN A 316 6.07 9.82 -5.22
N ILE A 317 6.53 11.02 -4.88
CA ILE A 317 6.30 12.18 -5.73
C ILE A 317 7.06 11.97 -7.04
N VAL A 318 6.36 11.49 -8.05
CA VAL A 318 6.88 11.41 -9.41
C VAL A 318 6.67 12.78 -10.04
N PHE A 319 7.76 13.46 -10.35
CA PHE A 319 7.69 14.73 -11.05
C PHE A 319 7.46 14.48 -12.54
N ASP A 320 6.42 15.04 -13.10
CA ASP A 320 6.10 14.95 -14.53
C ASP A 320 7.18 15.59 -15.46
N LYS A 321 8.15 16.28 -14.89
CA LYS A 321 9.28 16.87 -15.63
C LYS A 321 10.59 16.17 -15.30
N PRO A 322 11.22 15.51 -16.27
CA PRO A 322 12.33 14.55 -16.03
C PRO A 322 13.64 15.12 -15.49
N ASN A 323 13.78 16.40 -15.16
CA ASN A 323 15.09 16.99 -14.90
C ASN A 323 15.28 17.82 -13.63
N ARG A 324 14.46 17.64 -12.57
CA ARG A 324 14.78 18.35 -11.32
C ARG A 324 14.48 17.54 -10.07
N ILE A 325 15.55 17.12 -9.43
CA ILE A 325 15.65 16.65 -8.06
C ILE A 325 14.91 15.33 -7.81
N ILE A 326 15.63 14.25 -7.93
CA ILE A 326 15.31 12.99 -7.27
C ILE A 326 15.28 13.30 -5.78
N LEU A 327 14.09 13.35 -5.21
CA LEU A 327 13.93 13.30 -3.78
C LEU A 327 14.41 11.93 -3.32
N HIS A 328 15.58 11.86 -2.74
CA HIS A 328 16.07 10.64 -2.11
C HIS A 328 15.13 10.28 -0.96
N GLN A 329 14.18 9.42 -1.23
CA GLN A 329 13.34 8.74 -0.27
C GLN A 329 14.11 7.55 0.34
N ASN A 330 15.24 7.75 0.88
CA ASN A 330 15.92 6.77 1.71
C ASN A 330 16.48 7.47 2.94
N ARG A 331 15.60 8.03 3.75
CA ARG A 331 15.85 8.07 5.18
C ARG A 331 14.99 6.98 5.80
N SER A 332 15.59 5.79 5.90
CA SER A 332 15.17 4.76 6.83
C SER A 332 14.86 5.42 8.16
N TYR A 333 13.60 5.37 8.57
CA TYR A 333 13.24 5.67 9.95
C TYR A 333 13.86 4.59 10.83
N GLN A 334 14.92 4.96 11.56
CA GLN A 334 15.34 4.25 12.75
C GLN A 334 14.39 4.57 13.90
#